data_3c698eb7fb311c064440174debacb02c
#
_entry.id   3c698eb7fb311c064440174debacb02c
#
_cell.length_a   1.000
_cell.length_b   1.000
_cell.length_c   1.000
_cell.angle_alpha   90.00
_cell.angle_beta   90.00
_cell.angle_gamma   90.00
#
_symmetry.space_group_name_H-M   'P 1'
#
loop_
_entity.id
_entity.type
_entity.pdbx_description
1 polymer ?
#
loop_
_entity_poly.entity_id
_entity_poly.type
_entity_poly.pdbx_seq_one_letter_code
_entity_poly.pdbx_strand_id
1 'polypeptide(L)'
;MREWRDIHHQLSSILKDSGKYPLKSLQALPVVEAQLEESDDREVSKFRLNRPTKEETKPKSIFEVGIDYDAIHRALLSGYLNCIARQKDKQQYSSIGGKELWVFPGSGVYKRSGKWILAGEQVETSRLYSRKVANIKVDWLEQIGGKLCKRHYSEAHFDPETGIVQALERVTLYGLTIVEKRRVSYGRVNPAEATAIFVREALIDGGLRQHYPFFKHNNELRELVLSKGAKLRRDFREEVDAMLEAFYQEQIHNV
;
A
#
# COMPACT_ATOMS: atom_id res chain seq x y z
N MET A 1 9.58 -32.85 1.41
CA MET A 1 8.53 -32.87 2.48
C MET A 1 9.09 -33.02 3.90
N ARG A 2 10.23 -33.67 4.13
CA ARG A 2 10.84 -33.79 5.48
C ARG A 2 11.26 -32.43 6.05
N GLU A 3 11.96 -31.61 5.29
CA GLU A 3 12.43 -30.27 5.72
C GLU A 3 11.32 -29.35 6.26
N TRP A 4 10.12 -29.38 5.68
CA TRP A 4 9.00 -28.56 6.15
C TRP A 4 8.45 -29.03 7.49
N ARG A 5 8.46 -30.34 7.75
CA ARG A 5 8.08 -30.89 9.08
C ARG A 5 9.08 -30.48 10.15
N ASP A 6 10.37 -30.49 9.81
CA ASP A 6 11.44 -30.12 10.75
C ASP A 6 11.38 -28.63 11.09
N ILE A 7 11.18 -27.76 10.10
CA ILE A 7 10.99 -26.32 10.31
C ILE A 7 9.73 -26.06 11.15
N HIS A 8 8.61 -26.70 10.83
CA HIS A 8 7.38 -26.56 11.59
C HIS A 8 7.54 -27.02 13.04
N HIS A 9 8.26 -28.10 13.26
CA HIS A 9 8.55 -28.62 14.60
C HIS A 9 9.44 -27.68 15.41
N GLN A 10 10.47 -27.11 14.80
CA GLN A 10 11.35 -26.12 15.40
C GLN A 10 10.60 -24.83 15.77
N LEU A 11 9.80 -24.29 14.85
CA LEU A 11 8.98 -23.09 15.12
C LEU A 11 7.95 -23.34 16.23
N SER A 12 7.31 -24.52 16.23
CA SER A 12 6.36 -24.89 17.30
C SER A 12 7.02 -25.03 18.66
N SER A 13 8.26 -25.53 18.73
CA SER A 13 9.05 -25.62 19.96
C SER A 13 9.41 -24.23 20.47
N ILE A 14 9.93 -23.34 19.62
CA ILE A 14 10.29 -21.98 19.98
C ILE A 14 9.07 -21.18 20.49
N LEU A 15 7.91 -21.35 19.87
CA LEU A 15 6.67 -20.70 20.30
C LEU A 15 6.17 -21.21 21.64
N LYS A 16 6.31 -22.52 21.91
CA LYS A 16 5.99 -23.11 23.23
C LYS A 16 6.92 -22.59 24.33
N ASP A 17 8.21 -22.51 24.05
CA ASP A 17 9.23 -22.07 25.01
C ASP A 17 9.13 -20.57 25.30
N SER A 18 8.63 -19.77 24.36
CA SER A 18 8.48 -18.32 24.53
C SER A 18 7.36 -17.92 25.49
N GLY A 19 6.40 -18.79 25.77
CA GLY A 19 5.26 -18.55 26.69
C GLY A 19 4.34 -17.37 26.33
N LYS A 20 4.66 -16.62 25.28
CA LYS A 20 3.95 -15.38 24.89
C LYS A 20 2.73 -15.61 24.01
N TYR A 21 2.60 -16.79 23.41
CA TYR A 21 1.52 -17.08 22.47
C TYR A 21 0.84 -18.39 22.84
N PRO A 22 -0.40 -18.37 23.38
CA PRO A 22 -1.15 -19.59 23.61
C PRO A 22 -1.49 -20.22 22.24
N LEU A 23 -0.76 -21.27 21.89
CA LEU A 23 -1.14 -22.10 20.75
C LEU A 23 -2.46 -22.76 21.09
N LYS A 24 -3.58 -22.27 20.52
CA LYS A 24 -4.79 -23.08 20.47
C LYS A 24 -4.39 -24.36 19.75
N SER A 25 -4.60 -25.51 20.40
CA SER A 25 -4.28 -26.82 19.86
C SER A 25 -4.87 -26.91 18.46
N LEU A 26 -4.00 -26.89 17.45
CA LEU A 26 -4.36 -27.36 16.13
C LEU A 26 -4.70 -28.84 16.29
N GLN A 27 -5.98 -29.17 16.33
CA GLN A 27 -6.39 -30.56 16.20
C GLN A 27 -5.72 -31.10 14.94
N ALA A 28 -4.93 -32.14 15.10
CA ALA A 28 -4.24 -32.79 14.01
C ALA A 28 -5.27 -33.12 12.93
N LEU A 29 -5.13 -32.53 11.75
CA LEU A 29 -5.89 -32.95 10.59
C LEU A 29 -5.60 -34.44 10.38
N PRO A 30 -6.63 -35.27 10.12
CA PRO A 30 -6.41 -36.69 9.85
C PRO A 30 -5.48 -36.83 8.65
N VAL A 31 -4.36 -37.48 8.86
CA VAL A 31 -3.43 -37.88 7.80
C VAL A 31 -4.19 -38.95 7.00
N VAL A 32 -4.66 -38.59 5.83
CA VAL A 32 -5.13 -39.57 4.86
C VAL A 32 -3.88 -40.26 4.31
N GLU A 33 -3.53 -41.39 4.90
CA GLU A 33 -2.58 -42.32 4.30
C GLU A 33 -3.21 -42.84 3.02
N ALA A 34 -2.67 -42.40 1.88
CA ALA A 34 -2.96 -43.02 0.62
C ALA A 34 -2.27 -44.39 0.63
N GLN A 35 -2.99 -45.46 0.95
CA GLN A 35 -2.58 -46.81 0.67
C GLN A 35 -2.63 -46.98 -0.86
N LEU A 36 -1.46 -47.06 -1.45
CA LEU A 36 -1.27 -47.57 -2.79
C LEU A 36 -1.43 -49.08 -2.71
N GLU A 37 -2.65 -49.58 -2.89
CA GLU A 37 -2.85 -50.99 -3.23
C GLU A 37 -2.61 -51.15 -4.73
N GLU A 38 -1.56 -51.88 -5.07
CA GLU A 38 -1.39 -52.47 -6.37
C GLU A 38 -2.53 -53.49 -6.59
N SER A 39 -3.51 -53.14 -7.41
CA SER A 39 -4.52 -54.10 -7.86
C SER A 39 -4.23 -54.54 -9.29
N ASP A 40 -3.97 -55.85 -9.37
CA ASP A 40 -3.82 -56.70 -10.55
C ASP A 40 -5.07 -56.60 -11.46
N ASP A 41 -4.80 -56.42 -12.75
CA ASP A 41 -5.82 -56.47 -13.80
C ASP A 41 -6.38 -57.89 -13.97
N ARG A 42 -7.62 -58.15 -13.57
CA ARG A 42 -8.56 -59.09 -14.20
C ARG A 42 -9.90 -59.15 -13.48
N GLU A 43 -10.94 -58.91 -14.27
CA GLU A 43 -12.38 -59.11 -14.08
C GLU A 43 -13.26 -57.90 -13.96
N VAL A 44 -13.62 -57.36 -15.11
CA VAL A 44 -14.76 -56.51 -15.30
C VAL A 44 -15.97 -57.36 -15.74
N SER A 45 -16.92 -57.59 -14.90
CA SER A 45 -18.33 -57.59 -15.38
C SER A 45 -19.32 -57.69 -14.23
N LYS A 46 -20.35 -56.78 -14.31
CA LYS A 46 -21.65 -56.87 -13.66
C LYS A 46 -21.75 -56.54 -12.16
N PHE A 47 -21.81 -55.23 -11.87
CA PHE A 47 -22.83 -54.78 -10.89
C PHE A 47 -23.20 -53.31 -11.16
N ARG A 48 -24.36 -53.08 -11.76
CA ARG A 48 -25.03 -51.75 -11.73
C ARG A 48 -25.55 -51.56 -10.32
N LEU A 49 -24.89 -50.74 -9.54
CA LEU A 49 -25.42 -50.17 -8.31
C LEU A 49 -25.52 -48.68 -8.50
N ASN A 50 -26.70 -48.14 -8.19
CA ASN A 50 -27.06 -46.74 -8.17
C ASN A 50 -25.94 -45.93 -7.52
N ARG A 51 -25.20 -45.18 -8.32
CA ARG A 51 -24.33 -44.12 -7.81
C ARG A 51 -25.24 -42.93 -7.42
N PRO A 52 -25.20 -42.47 -6.17
CA PRO A 52 -25.67 -41.12 -5.87
C PRO A 52 -24.81 -40.16 -6.71
N THR A 53 -25.45 -39.24 -7.37
CA THR A 53 -24.84 -38.14 -8.10
C THR A 53 -23.78 -37.50 -7.20
N LYS A 54 -22.50 -37.76 -7.50
CA LYS A 54 -21.39 -36.99 -6.91
C LYS A 54 -21.59 -35.57 -7.42
N GLU A 55 -22.08 -34.68 -6.56
CA GLU A 55 -21.77 -33.29 -6.67
C GLU A 55 -20.25 -33.20 -6.80
N GLU A 56 -19.78 -32.72 -7.94
CA GLU A 56 -18.38 -32.38 -8.14
C GLU A 56 -18.05 -31.30 -7.12
N THR A 57 -17.55 -31.70 -5.96
CA THR A 57 -16.93 -30.80 -5.01
C THR A 57 -15.68 -30.27 -5.70
N LYS A 58 -15.84 -29.09 -6.33
CA LYS A 58 -14.70 -28.27 -6.74
C LYS A 58 -13.76 -28.21 -5.55
N PRO A 59 -12.44 -28.39 -5.77
CA PRO A 59 -11.49 -28.32 -4.65
C PRO A 59 -11.73 -26.98 -3.94
N LYS A 60 -12.10 -27.07 -2.66
CA LYS A 60 -12.33 -25.89 -1.82
C LYS A 60 -11.10 -25.02 -1.93
N SER A 61 -11.28 -23.76 -2.26
CA SER A 61 -10.18 -22.81 -2.30
C SER A 61 -9.55 -22.78 -0.90
N ILE A 62 -8.25 -22.46 -0.82
CA ILE A 62 -7.52 -22.33 0.45
C ILE A 62 -8.26 -21.40 1.44
N PHE A 63 -9.10 -20.49 0.92
CA PHE A 63 -9.98 -19.60 1.69
C PHE A 63 -11.11 -20.30 2.45
N GLU A 64 -11.53 -21.50 2.02
CA GLU A 64 -12.60 -22.24 2.71
C GLU A 64 -12.09 -23.09 3.89
N VAL A 65 -10.77 -23.24 4.04
CA VAL A 65 -10.15 -24.05 5.11
C VAL A 65 -9.92 -23.24 6.38
N GLY A 66 -10.38 -21.98 6.46
CA GLY A 66 -10.21 -21.13 7.64
C GLY A 66 -8.77 -20.67 7.90
N ILE A 67 -7.87 -20.87 6.93
CA ILE A 67 -6.50 -20.37 7.00
C ILE A 67 -6.53 -18.91 6.59
N ASP A 68 -6.14 -18.03 7.51
CA ASP A 68 -6.04 -16.59 7.23
C ASP A 68 -4.84 -16.32 6.31
N TYR A 69 -5.13 -16.28 5.00
CA TYR A 69 -4.14 -15.97 3.96
C TYR A 69 -3.43 -14.65 4.24
N ASP A 70 -4.16 -13.64 4.66
CA ASP A 70 -3.64 -12.30 4.89
C ASP A 70 -2.64 -12.31 6.07
N ALA A 71 -2.98 -12.96 7.17
CA ALA A 71 -2.10 -13.05 8.34
C ALA A 71 -0.78 -13.77 8.01
N ILE A 72 -0.88 -14.92 7.32
CA ILE A 72 0.31 -15.69 6.94
C ILE A 72 1.20 -14.89 6.00
N HIS A 73 0.63 -14.31 4.94
CA HIS A 73 1.42 -13.60 3.95
C HIS A 73 1.97 -12.26 4.44
N ARG A 74 1.30 -11.60 5.38
CA ARG A 74 1.84 -10.43 6.08
C ARG A 74 3.02 -10.81 6.98
N ALA A 75 2.93 -11.92 7.69
CA ALA A 75 4.04 -12.43 8.50
C ALA A 75 5.26 -12.79 7.62
N LEU A 76 5.03 -13.49 6.50
CA LEU A 76 6.10 -13.79 5.54
C LEU A 76 6.70 -12.51 4.95
N LEU A 77 5.86 -11.56 4.56
CA LEU A 77 6.29 -10.30 3.98
C LEU A 77 7.19 -9.49 4.93
N SER A 78 6.96 -9.56 6.23
CA SER A 78 7.80 -8.86 7.22
C SER A 78 9.25 -9.34 7.23
N GLY A 79 9.48 -10.62 6.92
CA GLY A 79 10.83 -11.19 6.79
C GLY A 79 11.43 -11.11 5.38
N TYR A 80 10.60 -10.95 4.36
CA TYR A 80 11.00 -10.97 2.95
C TYR A 80 10.63 -9.68 2.20
N LEU A 81 10.64 -8.55 2.89
CA LEU A 81 10.27 -7.26 2.30
C LEU A 81 11.17 -6.85 1.12
N ASN A 82 12.37 -7.40 1.05
CA ASN A 82 13.31 -7.23 -0.05
C ASN A 82 13.02 -8.11 -1.27
N CYS A 83 12.02 -9.00 -1.19
CA CYS A 83 11.64 -9.91 -2.27
C CYS A 83 10.33 -9.50 -2.97
N ILE A 84 9.95 -8.23 -2.86
CA ILE A 84 8.74 -7.73 -3.51
C ILE A 84 8.99 -7.40 -4.98
N ALA A 85 7.94 -7.56 -5.80
CA ALA A 85 8.00 -7.14 -7.18
C ALA A 85 6.65 -6.60 -7.66
N ARG A 86 6.70 -5.58 -8.54
CA ARG A 86 5.55 -4.93 -9.14
C ARG A 86 5.40 -5.38 -10.59
N GLN A 87 4.19 -5.69 -10.99
CA GLN A 87 3.86 -6.07 -12.36
C GLN A 87 4.17 -4.94 -13.34
N LYS A 88 4.92 -5.26 -14.38
CA LYS A 88 5.23 -4.40 -15.52
C LYS A 88 4.39 -4.82 -16.73
N ASP A 89 4.32 -6.11 -16.98
CA ASP A 89 3.49 -6.74 -17.99
C ASP A 89 3.02 -8.11 -17.47
N LYS A 90 2.18 -8.82 -18.17
CA LYS A 90 1.46 -10.06 -17.78
C LYS A 90 2.19 -10.94 -16.74
N GLN A 91 3.34 -11.49 -17.11
CA GLN A 91 4.16 -12.36 -16.24
C GLN A 91 5.52 -11.76 -15.90
N GLN A 92 5.74 -10.52 -16.34
CA GLN A 92 6.96 -9.76 -16.11
C GLN A 92 6.76 -8.76 -14.98
N TYR A 93 7.70 -8.74 -14.06
CA TYR A 93 7.69 -7.92 -12.87
C TYR A 93 8.99 -7.13 -12.76
N SER A 94 8.90 -5.94 -12.20
CA SER A 94 10.05 -5.16 -11.76
C SER A 94 10.28 -5.43 -10.28
N SER A 95 11.43 -5.97 -9.94
CA SER A 95 11.89 -6.22 -8.59
C SER A 95 12.74 -5.05 -8.07
N ILE A 96 13.15 -5.13 -6.82
CA ILE A 96 14.04 -4.17 -6.17
C ILE A 96 15.32 -4.00 -6.99
N GLY A 97 15.80 -2.75 -7.11
CA GLY A 97 16.97 -2.42 -7.91
C GLY A 97 16.73 -2.45 -9.41
N GLY A 98 15.47 -2.44 -9.86
CA GLY A 98 15.10 -2.40 -11.28
C GLY A 98 15.32 -3.72 -12.02
N LYS A 99 15.60 -4.82 -11.31
CA LYS A 99 15.76 -6.13 -11.94
C LYS A 99 14.43 -6.63 -12.49
N GLU A 100 14.47 -7.17 -13.69
CA GLU A 100 13.30 -7.81 -14.30
C GLU A 100 13.19 -9.27 -13.83
N LEU A 101 11.99 -9.62 -13.40
CA LEU A 101 11.66 -10.93 -12.83
C LEU A 101 10.45 -11.51 -13.56
N TRP A 102 10.47 -12.80 -13.82
CA TRP A 102 9.33 -13.52 -14.41
C TRP A 102 8.78 -14.55 -13.43
N VAL A 103 7.45 -14.70 -13.42
CA VAL A 103 6.82 -15.80 -12.68
C VAL A 103 7.08 -17.10 -13.43
N PHE A 104 7.60 -18.10 -12.73
CA PHE A 104 7.89 -19.39 -13.33
C PHE A 104 6.58 -20.10 -13.77
N PRO A 105 6.53 -20.70 -14.98
CA PRO A 105 5.33 -21.33 -15.51
C PRO A 105 4.73 -22.42 -14.61
N GLY A 106 5.57 -23.13 -13.84
CA GLY A 106 5.13 -24.13 -12.86
C GLY A 106 4.69 -23.56 -11.50
N SER A 107 4.70 -22.24 -11.31
CA SER A 107 4.17 -21.63 -10.09
C SER A 107 2.65 -21.72 -10.02
N GLY A 108 2.09 -22.05 -8.85
CA GLY A 108 0.65 -22.16 -8.65
C GLY A 108 -0.14 -20.87 -8.93
N VAL A 109 0.53 -19.71 -8.94
CA VAL A 109 -0.08 -18.40 -9.26
C VAL A 109 0.24 -17.89 -10.66
N TYR A 110 0.92 -18.67 -11.51
CA TYR A 110 1.40 -18.23 -12.83
C TYR A 110 0.34 -17.49 -13.66
N LYS A 111 -0.87 -18.05 -13.79
CA LYS A 111 -1.99 -17.43 -14.55
C LYS A 111 -2.85 -16.46 -13.72
N ARG A 112 -2.61 -16.36 -12.42
CA ARG A 112 -3.41 -15.61 -11.45
C ARG A 112 -2.55 -14.65 -10.62
N SER A 113 -1.35 -14.35 -11.10
CA SER A 113 -0.45 -13.41 -10.44
C SER A 113 -1.03 -12.01 -10.49
N GLY A 114 -1.04 -11.34 -9.33
CA GLY A 114 -1.58 -9.99 -9.16
C GLY A 114 -0.56 -8.90 -9.49
N LYS A 115 -0.97 -7.66 -9.30
CA LYS A 115 -0.14 -6.46 -9.54
C LYS A 115 1.12 -6.42 -8.66
N TRP A 116 1.04 -6.97 -7.45
CA TRP A 116 2.13 -7.06 -6.49
C TRP A 116 2.32 -8.49 -6.04
N ILE A 117 3.55 -8.93 -6.03
CA ILE A 117 3.93 -10.28 -5.62
C ILE A 117 5.09 -10.27 -4.63
N LEU A 118 5.09 -11.27 -3.78
CA LEU A 118 6.26 -11.70 -3.00
C LEU A 118 6.95 -12.81 -3.77
N ALA A 119 8.20 -12.60 -4.17
CA ALA A 119 8.98 -13.48 -5.02
C ALA A 119 10.07 -14.19 -4.19
N GLY A 120 9.73 -15.34 -3.60
CA GLY A 120 10.58 -16.00 -2.61
C GLY A 120 11.82 -16.69 -3.23
N GLU A 121 11.61 -17.71 -4.03
CA GLU A 121 12.70 -18.49 -4.62
C GLU A 121 13.00 -17.98 -6.03
N GLN A 122 14.19 -17.39 -6.21
CA GLN A 122 14.62 -16.87 -7.50
C GLN A 122 15.66 -17.80 -8.12
N VAL A 123 15.49 -18.11 -9.41
CA VAL A 123 16.38 -18.95 -10.19
C VAL A 123 16.71 -18.23 -11.49
N GLU A 124 18.00 -18.05 -11.75
CA GLU A 124 18.50 -17.45 -12.97
C GLU A 124 18.80 -18.56 -13.99
N THR A 125 18.20 -18.44 -15.17
CA THR A 125 18.45 -19.29 -16.31
C THR A 125 18.69 -18.40 -17.53
N SER A 126 17.87 -18.46 -18.58
CA SER A 126 17.87 -17.46 -19.64
C SER A 126 17.29 -16.12 -19.18
N ARG A 127 16.51 -16.13 -18.09
CA ARG A 127 15.90 -14.99 -17.41
C ARG A 127 15.84 -15.28 -15.92
N LEU A 128 15.62 -14.24 -15.11
CA LEU A 128 15.39 -14.42 -13.69
C LEU A 128 13.93 -14.83 -13.45
N TYR A 129 13.74 -16.03 -12.95
CA TYR A 129 12.42 -16.57 -12.61
C TYR A 129 12.22 -16.67 -11.11
N SER A 130 11.00 -16.42 -10.65
CA SER A 130 10.58 -16.77 -9.30
C SER A 130 9.67 -17.99 -9.32
N ARG A 131 10.04 -19.02 -8.55
CA ARG A 131 9.29 -20.27 -8.43
C ARG A 131 8.21 -20.19 -7.36
N LYS A 132 8.57 -19.69 -6.18
CA LYS A 132 7.65 -19.51 -5.05
C LYS A 132 7.16 -18.08 -5.04
N VAL A 133 5.92 -17.90 -5.43
CA VAL A 133 5.30 -16.57 -5.58
C VAL A 133 3.98 -16.54 -4.84
N ALA A 134 3.74 -15.45 -4.12
CA ALA A 134 2.47 -15.16 -3.49
C ALA A 134 1.97 -13.78 -3.90
N ASN A 135 0.65 -13.63 -4.07
CA ASN A 135 0.04 -12.34 -4.28
C ASN A 135 0.01 -11.56 -2.97
N ILE A 136 0.32 -10.27 -3.01
CA ILE A 136 0.30 -9.37 -1.86
C ILE A 136 -0.53 -8.13 -2.15
N LYS A 137 -1.05 -7.53 -1.08
CA LYS A 137 -1.79 -6.27 -1.16
C LYS A 137 -0.83 -5.09 -0.97
N VAL A 138 -1.03 -4.03 -1.73
CA VAL A 138 -0.16 -2.83 -1.66
C VAL A 138 -0.18 -2.18 -0.28
N ASP A 139 -1.33 -2.20 0.40
CA ASP A 139 -1.48 -1.61 1.74
C ASP A 139 -0.59 -2.27 2.79
N TRP A 140 -0.29 -3.56 2.62
CA TRP A 140 0.63 -4.27 3.51
C TRP A 140 2.06 -3.76 3.37
N LEU A 141 2.45 -3.36 2.15
CA LEU A 141 3.79 -2.84 1.87
C LEU A 141 4.07 -1.55 2.64
N GLU A 142 3.08 -0.65 2.69
CA GLU A 142 3.22 0.60 3.44
C GLU A 142 3.23 0.35 4.95
N GLN A 143 2.32 -0.50 5.45
CA GLN A 143 2.22 -0.81 6.87
C GLN A 143 3.47 -1.51 7.42
N ILE A 144 3.96 -2.53 6.70
CA ILE A 144 5.11 -3.33 7.11
C ILE A 144 6.42 -2.59 6.84
N GLY A 145 6.50 -1.89 5.70
CA GLY A 145 7.66 -1.10 5.31
C GLY A 145 7.93 0.08 6.25
N GLY A 146 6.88 0.69 6.81
CA GLY A 146 6.98 1.73 7.82
C GLY A 146 8.05 2.79 7.52
N LYS A 147 9.11 2.83 8.31
CA LYS A 147 10.25 3.78 8.15
C LYS A 147 11.11 3.54 6.90
N LEU A 148 11.02 2.37 6.28
CA LEU A 148 11.74 2.06 5.04
C LEU A 148 11.06 2.71 3.82
N CYS A 149 9.80 3.11 3.96
CA CYS A 149 9.07 3.84 2.93
C CYS A 149 9.58 5.29 2.87
N LYS A 150 10.03 5.70 1.69
CA LYS A 150 10.37 7.11 1.42
C LYS A 150 9.13 7.81 0.90
N ARG A 151 8.75 8.91 1.54
CA ARG A 151 7.63 9.76 1.14
C ARG A 151 8.16 11.01 0.45
N HIS A 152 7.55 11.37 -0.63
CA HIS A 152 7.83 12.59 -1.37
C HIS A 152 6.51 13.32 -1.60
N TYR A 153 6.51 14.63 -1.33
CA TYR A 153 5.34 15.50 -1.47
C TYR A 153 5.58 16.49 -2.59
N SER A 154 4.57 16.73 -3.39
CA SER A 154 4.62 17.65 -4.51
C SER A 154 3.27 18.35 -4.69
N GLU A 155 3.27 19.45 -5.46
CA GLU A 155 2.05 20.17 -5.83
C GLU A 155 1.23 20.59 -4.58
N ALA A 156 1.92 21.11 -3.55
CA ALA A 156 1.24 21.64 -2.39
C ALA A 156 0.47 22.91 -2.79
N HIS A 157 -0.83 22.97 -2.48
CA HIS A 157 -1.72 24.08 -2.83
C HIS A 157 -2.89 24.13 -1.85
N PHE A 158 -3.52 25.29 -1.76
CA PHE A 158 -4.75 25.46 -1.01
C PHE A 158 -5.94 24.93 -1.80
N ASP A 159 -6.76 24.09 -1.18
CA ASP A 159 -8.01 23.60 -1.78
C ASP A 159 -9.20 24.41 -1.23
N PRO A 160 -9.86 25.23 -2.06
CA PRO A 160 -11.00 26.04 -1.63
C PRO A 160 -12.23 25.23 -1.21
N GLU A 161 -12.33 23.95 -1.62
CA GLU A 161 -13.49 23.11 -1.29
C GLU A 161 -13.36 22.53 0.11
N THR A 162 -12.17 22.05 0.46
CA THR A 162 -11.89 21.46 1.77
C THR A 162 -11.40 22.47 2.80
N GLY A 163 -10.93 23.64 2.34
CA GLY A 163 -10.40 24.70 3.19
C GLY A 163 -9.02 24.39 3.81
N ILE A 164 -8.32 23.40 3.28
CA ILE A 164 -7.00 22.97 3.78
C ILE A 164 -5.95 22.98 2.68
N VAL A 165 -4.69 23.08 3.07
CA VAL A 165 -3.57 22.88 2.15
C VAL A 165 -3.35 21.40 1.92
N GLN A 166 -3.43 20.97 0.67
CA GLN A 166 -3.25 19.60 0.23
C GLN A 166 -1.95 19.46 -0.57
N ALA A 167 -1.38 18.27 -0.54
CA ALA A 167 -0.26 17.91 -1.41
C ALA A 167 -0.45 16.49 -1.98
N LEU A 168 0.25 16.19 -3.07
CA LEU A 168 0.32 14.86 -3.64
C LEU A 168 1.48 14.09 -3.03
N GLU A 169 1.15 13.04 -2.28
CA GLU A 169 2.13 12.13 -1.70
C GLU A 169 2.45 10.99 -2.66
N ARG A 170 3.74 10.76 -2.87
CA ARG A 170 4.30 9.57 -3.50
C ARG A 170 5.05 8.76 -2.47
N VAL A 171 4.75 7.46 -2.38
CA VAL A 171 5.47 6.56 -1.47
C VAL A 171 6.26 5.54 -2.26
N THR A 172 7.53 5.40 -1.94
CA THR A 172 8.42 4.41 -2.55
C THR A 172 9.03 3.51 -1.49
N LEU A 173 9.18 2.24 -1.82
CA LEU A 173 9.84 1.23 -0.99
C LEU A 173 10.91 0.53 -1.82
N TYR A 174 12.16 0.64 -1.41
CA TYR A 174 13.33 0.12 -2.15
C TYR A 174 13.37 0.53 -3.64
N GLY A 175 12.89 1.73 -3.96
CA GLY A 175 12.84 2.25 -5.33
C GLY A 175 11.58 1.86 -6.12
N LEU A 176 10.74 0.96 -5.59
CA LEU A 176 9.44 0.64 -6.19
C LEU A 176 8.38 1.62 -5.68
N THR A 177 7.65 2.26 -6.60
CA THR A 177 6.55 3.14 -6.23
C THR A 177 5.33 2.32 -5.82
N ILE A 178 4.98 2.38 -4.53
CA ILE A 178 3.81 1.69 -3.97
C ILE A 178 2.56 2.58 -3.99
N VAL A 179 2.72 3.89 -3.79
CA VAL A 179 1.66 4.90 -3.97
C VAL A 179 2.18 5.95 -4.95
N GLU A 180 1.44 6.21 -6.02
CA GLU A 180 1.86 7.17 -7.05
C GLU A 180 1.41 8.58 -6.74
N LYS A 181 0.13 8.75 -6.40
CA LYS A 181 -0.50 10.03 -6.11
C LYS A 181 -1.61 9.82 -5.08
N ARG A 182 -1.40 10.30 -3.88
CA ARG A 182 -2.41 10.33 -2.82
C ARG A 182 -2.52 11.74 -2.30
N ARG A 183 -3.73 12.28 -2.26
CA ARG A 183 -3.97 13.60 -1.64
C ARG A 183 -3.86 13.45 -0.13
N VAL A 184 -3.08 14.32 0.48
CA VAL A 184 -2.87 14.37 1.93
C VAL A 184 -2.93 15.81 2.43
N SER A 185 -3.35 16.00 3.69
CA SER A 185 -3.25 17.29 4.34
C SER A 185 -1.78 17.65 4.58
N TYR A 186 -1.31 18.71 3.94
CA TYR A 186 0.09 19.10 3.98
C TYR A 186 0.48 19.75 5.31
N GLY A 187 -0.47 20.34 6.02
CA GLY A 187 -0.24 20.90 7.36
C GLY A 187 0.30 19.89 8.37
N ARG A 188 -0.01 18.60 8.21
CA ARG A 188 0.54 17.53 9.06
C ARG A 188 1.98 17.15 8.71
N VAL A 189 2.43 17.49 7.51
CA VAL A 189 3.75 17.14 6.97
C VAL A 189 4.74 18.26 7.21
N ASN A 190 4.38 19.45 6.78
CA ASN A 190 5.19 20.67 6.92
C ASN A 190 4.27 21.85 7.29
N PRO A 191 3.99 22.06 8.60
CA PRO A 191 3.10 23.12 9.05
C PRO A 191 3.53 24.52 8.61
N ALA A 192 4.83 24.81 8.62
CA ALA A 192 5.34 26.12 8.27
C ALA A 192 5.08 26.49 6.81
N GLU A 193 5.40 25.56 5.89
CA GLU A 193 5.15 25.76 4.46
C GLU A 193 3.65 25.76 4.14
N ALA A 194 2.87 24.89 4.79
CA ALA A 194 1.41 24.88 4.64
C ALA A 194 0.80 26.20 5.09
N THR A 195 1.27 26.79 6.20
CA THR A 195 0.82 28.11 6.65
C THR A 195 1.16 29.19 5.62
N ALA A 196 2.37 29.17 5.05
CA ALA A 196 2.75 30.15 4.02
C ALA A 196 1.86 30.02 2.77
N ILE A 197 1.60 28.79 2.30
CA ILE A 197 0.71 28.55 1.16
C ILE A 197 -0.73 29.02 1.49
N PHE A 198 -1.23 28.68 2.67
CA PHE A 198 -2.57 29.10 3.10
C PHE A 198 -2.70 30.61 3.14
N VAL A 199 -1.74 31.32 3.73
CA VAL A 199 -1.76 32.78 3.78
C VAL A 199 -1.79 33.36 2.38
N ARG A 200 -0.93 32.89 1.49
CA ARG A 200 -0.84 33.40 0.14
C ARG A 200 -2.09 33.08 -0.68
N GLU A 201 -2.41 31.80 -0.85
CA GLU A 201 -3.44 31.37 -1.79
C GLU A 201 -4.87 31.58 -1.23
N ALA A 202 -5.08 31.38 0.08
CA ALA A 202 -6.40 31.55 0.68
C ALA A 202 -6.71 33.00 1.03
N LEU A 203 -5.76 33.72 1.67
CA LEU A 203 -6.02 35.04 2.22
C LEU A 203 -5.60 36.19 1.28
N ILE A 204 -4.43 36.12 0.64
CA ILE A 204 -3.96 37.19 -0.25
C ILE A 204 -4.62 37.07 -1.63
N ASP A 205 -4.58 35.87 -2.23
CA ASP A 205 -5.14 35.63 -3.57
C ASP A 205 -6.67 35.45 -3.55
N GLY A 206 -7.28 35.40 -2.34
CA GLY A 206 -8.73 35.37 -2.18
C GLY A 206 -9.38 34.02 -2.45
N GLY A 207 -8.61 32.92 -2.34
CA GLY A 207 -9.11 31.55 -2.55
C GLY A 207 -10.09 31.08 -1.48
N LEU A 208 -10.19 31.76 -0.34
CA LEU A 208 -11.07 31.42 0.77
C LEU A 208 -12.53 31.70 0.43
N ARG A 209 -13.37 30.66 0.37
CA ARG A 209 -14.81 30.80 0.06
C ARG A 209 -15.63 31.36 1.24
N GLN A 210 -15.20 31.11 2.47
CA GLN A 210 -15.87 31.60 3.66
C GLN A 210 -15.49 33.06 3.94
N HIS A 211 -16.50 33.91 4.10
CA HIS A 211 -16.33 35.35 4.35
C HIS A 211 -16.33 35.61 5.86
N TYR A 212 -15.17 35.47 6.48
CA TYR A 212 -14.99 35.88 7.88
C TYR A 212 -14.97 37.40 8.02
N PRO A 213 -15.51 37.97 9.11
CA PRO A 213 -15.54 39.43 9.31
C PRO A 213 -14.16 40.07 9.21
N PHE A 214 -13.12 39.46 9.78
CA PHE A 214 -11.75 39.99 9.72
C PHE A 214 -11.22 40.02 8.28
N PHE A 215 -11.50 38.98 7.52
CA PHE A 215 -11.04 38.83 6.13
C PHE A 215 -11.69 39.89 5.24
N LYS A 216 -13.00 40.12 5.42
CA LYS A 216 -13.72 41.17 4.70
C LYS A 216 -13.14 42.55 5.03
N HIS A 217 -12.94 42.82 6.31
CA HIS A 217 -12.38 44.10 6.76
C HIS A 217 -10.98 44.37 6.20
N ASN A 218 -10.09 43.36 6.25
CA ASN A 218 -8.73 43.49 5.74
C ASN A 218 -8.71 43.70 4.22
N ASN A 219 -9.60 43.03 3.48
CA ASN A 219 -9.74 43.21 2.04
C ASN A 219 -10.26 44.62 1.70
N GLU A 220 -11.22 45.16 2.46
CA GLU A 220 -11.70 46.52 2.30
C GLU A 220 -10.58 47.56 2.53
N LEU A 221 -9.73 47.35 3.54
CA LEU A 221 -8.56 48.18 3.79
C LEU A 221 -7.54 48.11 2.67
N ARG A 222 -7.26 46.87 2.18
CA ARG A 222 -6.38 46.64 1.05
C ARG A 222 -6.83 47.41 -0.20
N GLU A 223 -8.09 47.25 -0.57
CA GLU A 223 -8.68 47.98 -1.71
C GLU A 223 -8.63 49.50 -1.54
N LEU A 224 -8.86 50.00 -0.32
CA LEU A 224 -8.75 51.44 -0.03
C LEU A 224 -7.31 51.95 -0.27
N VAL A 225 -6.29 51.23 0.18
CA VAL A 225 -4.88 51.61 -0.01
C VAL A 225 -4.52 51.57 -1.50
N LEU A 226 -4.90 50.51 -2.19
CA LEU A 226 -4.64 50.37 -3.63
C LEU A 226 -5.33 51.48 -4.46
N SER A 227 -6.57 51.83 -4.11
CA SER A 227 -7.30 52.93 -4.77
C SER A 227 -6.64 54.28 -4.60
N LYS A 228 -6.09 54.57 -3.40
CA LYS A 228 -5.32 55.78 -3.12
C LYS A 228 -3.99 55.80 -3.86
N GLY A 229 -3.30 54.64 -3.95
CA GLY A 229 -2.09 54.46 -4.73
C GLY A 229 -2.29 54.78 -6.20
N ALA A 230 -3.38 54.26 -6.77
CA ALA A 230 -3.74 54.53 -8.17
C ALA A 230 -3.93 56.00 -8.47
N LYS A 231 -4.54 56.78 -7.53
CA LYS A 231 -4.67 58.24 -7.64
C LYS A 231 -3.32 58.94 -7.63
N LEU A 232 -2.34 58.38 -6.94
CA LEU A 232 -0.97 58.89 -6.86
C LEU A 232 -0.08 58.34 -8.02
N ARG A 233 -0.65 57.57 -8.93
CA ARG A 233 0.07 56.88 -10.02
C ARG A 233 1.21 55.97 -9.50
N ARG A 234 1.01 55.38 -8.33
CA ARG A 234 1.93 54.40 -7.71
C ARG A 234 1.19 53.09 -7.48
N ASP A 235 1.79 51.99 -7.87
CA ASP A 235 1.30 50.67 -7.54
C ASP A 235 1.94 50.24 -6.21
N PHE A 236 1.10 50.01 -5.20
CA PHE A 236 1.49 49.56 -3.86
C PHE A 236 1.08 48.11 -3.62
N ARG A 237 0.70 47.37 -4.65
CA ARG A 237 0.16 46.01 -4.50
C ARG A 237 1.15 45.11 -3.82
N GLU A 238 2.38 45.01 -4.34
CA GLU A 238 3.42 44.14 -3.81
C GLU A 238 3.76 44.47 -2.35
N GLU A 239 3.87 45.78 -2.01
CA GLU A 239 4.18 46.20 -0.63
C GLU A 239 3.02 45.88 0.33
N VAL A 240 1.78 46.08 -0.09
CA VAL A 240 0.59 45.80 0.74
C VAL A 240 0.42 44.31 0.94
N ASP A 241 0.58 43.53 -0.12
CA ASP A 241 0.48 42.06 -0.06
C ASP A 241 1.58 41.47 0.82
N ALA A 242 2.82 41.97 0.72
CA ALA A 242 3.93 41.54 1.59
C ALA A 242 3.68 41.91 3.08
N MET A 243 3.12 43.08 3.35
CA MET A 243 2.76 43.48 4.72
C MET A 243 1.64 42.58 5.29
N LEU A 244 0.63 42.28 4.49
CA LEU A 244 -0.47 41.40 4.91
C LEU A 244 0.04 39.97 5.11
N GLU A 245 0.93 39.47 4.22
CA GLU A 245 1.53 38.17 4.35
C GLU A 245 2.32 38.04 5.67
N ALA A 246 3.18 39.03 5.98
CA ALA A 246 3.93 39.06 7.22
C ALA A 246 2.99 39.10 8.45
N PHE A 247 1.95 39.94 8.41
CA PHE A 247 0.96 40.02 9.48
C PHE A 247 0.24 38.68 9.71
N TYR A 248 -0.26 38.05 8.64
CA TYR A 248 -0.94 36.75 8.77
C TYR A 248 -0.01 35.63 9.22
N GLN A 249 1.22 35.60 8.74
CA GLN A 249 2.21 34.59 9.17
C GLN A 249 2.53 34.69 10.67
N GLU A 250 2.51 35.91 11.23
CA GLU A 250 2.71 36.14 12.67
C GLU A 250 1.50 35.70 13.51
N GLN A 251 0.28 35.82 12.96
CA GLN A 251 -0.96 35.51 13.70
C GLN A 251 -1.41 34.06 13.55
N ILE A 252 -1.07 33.41 12.43
CA ILE A 252 -1.55 32.07 12.12
C ILE A 252 -0.43 31.05 12.35
N HIS A 253 -0.65 30.18 13.31
CA HIS A 253 0.26 29.09 13.63
C HIS A 253 -0.44 27.76 13.37
N ASN A 254 0.21 26.86 12.59
CA ASN A 254 -0.22 25.47 12.36
C ASN A 254 -1.57 25.32 11.63
N VAL A 255 -1.57 25.60 10.35
CA VAL A 255 -2.70 25.30 9.43
C VAL A 255 -2.73 23.82 9.03
#